data_406f06c8c056c5496e1fae4a8fe18853
#
_entry.id   406f06c8c056c5496e1fae4a8fe18853
#
_cell.length_a   1.000
_cell.length_b   1.000
_cell.length_c   1.000
_cell.angle_alpha   90.00
_cell.angle_beta   90.00
_cell.angle_gamma   90.00
#
_symmetry.space_group_name_H-M   'P 1'
#
loop_
_entity.id
_entity.type
_entity.pdbx_description
1 polymer ?
#
loop_
_entity_poly.entity_id
_entity_poly.type
_entity_poly.pdbx_seq_one_letter_code
_entity_poly.pdbx_strand_id
1 'polypeptide(L)'
;LAGIHFTEENIGIAFLDISTGEFFVAEGNQEYIDKLLQTLRPAEVIFQRSFQKQFKEAFGSKYYTYTLESWIFDEAYATESLLKHFQTHSLKGFGIEELHHGIVAAGAVLHYLKDTEHPNLQHITSLQRIDREDYLWMDRFTIRNLELISTGTEQGNNLLKVLDNTVSPMGARLLKRWMLLPLKDMARINERLNLVAFFIKDVELRNKLTHHIKQCGDIERLVSKIPMKKINPREVLTVARGLQHIEEIKQLCASAEDDYLQRLTAQLDSCYEIAEKIKKQIIDNPPAVTAKGGIIGEGVHEELDQLRKIASGGKEYLAELQSREAEATGISSLKIGFNNVFGYYLEVTNAHKNKVPASWIRKQTLANAERYITTELKEYEEKITGAEEKILAIELELYDKLLLDLQQFIAPMQVNGHVLAVLDCLLCFANNALQYNYRQPVLHDGLELDLKAARHPVIERNL
;
A
#
# COMPACT_ATOMS: atom_id res chain seq x y z
N LEU A 1 10.32 -6.83 9.40
CA LEU A 1 11.75 -7.08 9.53
C LEU A 1 12.28 -6.37 10.76
N ALA A 2 13.23 -6.97 11.48
CA ALA A 2 13.98 -6.29 12.53
C ALA A 2 15.48 -6.50 12.36
N GLY A 3 16.27 -5.46 12.64
CA GLY A 3 17.72 -5.53 12.72
C GLY A 3 18.20 -5.33 14.17
N ILE A 4 19.18 -6.10 14.62
CA ILE A 4 19.74 -6.01 15.96
C ILE A 4 21.25 -5.83 15.89
N HIS A 5 21.74 -4.85 16.65
CA HIS A 5 23.17 -4.65 16.88
C HIS A 5 23.50 -4.85 18.35
N PHE A 6 24.37 -5.81 18.65
CA PHE A 6 24.82 -6.14 20.01
C PHE A 6 26.09 -5.41 20.36
N THR A 7 26.16 -4.88 21.60
CA THR A 7 27.37 -4.45 22.26
C THR A 7 27.43 -5.04 23.66
N GLU A 8 28.49 -4.74 24.44
CA GLU A 8 28.64 -5.25 25.80
C GLU A 8 27.61 -4.68 26.76
N GLU A 9 27.22 -3.41 26.58
CA GLU A 9 26.37 -2.69 27.53
C GLU A 9 24.93 -2.53 27.03
N ASN A 10 24.75 -2.28 25.72
CA ASN A 10 23.45 -1.96 25.13
C ASN A 10 23.20 -2.76 23.86
N ILE A 11 21.95 -2.82 23.46
CA ILE A 11 21.49 -3.44 22.22
C ILE A 11 20.70 -2.40 21.43
N GLY A 12 21.10 -2.15 20.19
CA GLY A 12 20.31 -1.37 19.24
C GLY A 12 19.37 -2.26 18.47
N ILE A 13 18.16 -1.77 18.22
CA ILE A 13 17.15 -2.46 17.40
C ILE A 13 16.47 -1.50 16.45
N ALA A 14 16.20 -1.98 15.24
CA ALA A 14 15.40 -1.27 14.26
C ALA A 14 14.31 -2.19 13.72
N PHE A 15 13.09 -1.68 13.57
CA PHE A 15 11.96 -2.40 13.01
C PHE A 15 11.47 -1.71 11.74
N LEU A 16 11.27 -2.46 10.68
CA LEU A 16 10.73 -1.94 9.43
C LEU A 16 9.55 -2.78 8.95
N ASP A 17 8.44 -2.11 8.68
CA ASP A 17 7.35 -2.67 7.88
C ASP A 17 7.49 -2.18 6.43
N ILE A 18 7.92 -3.07 5.54
CA ILE A 18 8.12 -2.77 4.12
C ILE A 18 6.79 -2.39 3.45
N SER A 19 5.68 -2.92 3.94
CA SER A 19 4.37 -2.71 3.31
C SER A 19 3.74 -1.35 3.60
N THR A 20 4.20 -0.65 4.64
CA THR A 20 3.73 0.68 5.04
C THR A 20 4.83 1.73 4.98
N GLY A 21 6.10 1.31 5.00
CA GLY A 21 7.26 2.20 5.11
C GLY A 21 7.52 2.70 6.54
N GLU A 22 6.80 2.17 7.54
CA GLU A 22 7.05 2.50 8.95
C GLU A 22 8.40 1.95 9.40
N PHE A 23 9.27 2.82 9.88
CA PHE A 23 10.61 2.47 10.31
C PHE A 23 10.86 3.03 11.72
N PHE A 24 11.08 2.13 12.67
CA PHE A 24 11.28 2.45 14.08
C PHE A 24 12.66 2.05 14.54
N VAL A 25 13.22 2.83 15.48
CA VAL A 25 14.51 2.56 16.10
C VAL A 25 14.43 2.73 17.60
N ALA A 26 15.14 1.86 18.33
CA ALA A 26 15.29 1.94 19.77
C ALA A 26 16.67 1.41 20.19
N GLU A 27 17.06 1.76 21.42
CA GLU A 27 18.27 1.28 22.05
C GLU A 27 18.01 1.05 23.54
N GLY A 28 18.62 0.01 24.12
CA GLY A 28 18.49 -0.28 25.53
C GLY A 28 19.04 -1.65 25.94
N ASN A 29 18.74 -2.04 27.18
CA ASN A 29 19.17 -3.33 27.69
C ASN A 29 18.40 -4.51 27.07
N GLN A 30 18.91 -5.72 27.27
CA GLN A 30 18.34 -6.95 26.72
C GLN A 30 16.84 -7.13 27.06
N GLU A 31 16.43 -6.81 28.28
CA GLU A 31 15.03 -6.96 28.73
C GLU A 31 14.10 -6.03 27.91
N TYR A 32 14.52 -4.80 27.68
CA TYR A 32 13.76 -3.84 26.87
C TYR A 32 13.62 -4.29 25.42
N ILE A 33 14.73 -4.74 24.82
CA ILE A 33 14.74 -5.23 23.43
C ILE A 33 13.90 -6.49 23.28
N ASP A 34 13.93 -7.42 24.26
CA ASP A 34 13.07 -8.61 24.23
C ASP A 34 11.57 -8.22 24.27
N LYS A 35 11.21 -7.23 25.09
CA LYS A 35 9.84 -6.69 25.14
C LYS A 35 9.42 -6.11 23.79
N LEU A 36 10.28 -5.33 23.12
CA LEU A 36 10.00 -4.80 21.79
C LEU A 36 9.82 -5.90 20.75
N LEU A 37 10.70 -6.90 20.71
CA LEU A 37 10.59 -8.06 19.82
C LEU A 37 9.28 -8.84 20.04
N GLN A 38 8.87 -9.00 21.29
CA GLN A 38 7.65 -9.69 21.66
C GLN A 38 6.39 -8.89 21.30
N THR A 39 6.46 -7.57 21.39
CA THR A 39 5.36 -6.65 21.09
C THR A 39 5.14 -6.49 19.59
N LEU A 40 6.21 -6.16 18.85
CA LEU A 40 6.14 -5.85 17.42
C LEU A 40 6.19 -7.10 16.52
N ARG A 41 6.66 -8.24 17.06
CA ARG A 41 6.65 -9.56 16.40
C ARG A 41 7.15 -9.53 14.94
N PRO A 42 8.42 -9.18 14.72
CA PRO A 42 8.96 -9.17 13.37
C PRO A 42 8.91 -10.58 12.77
N ALA A 43 8.60 -10.68 11.47
CA ALA A 43 8.62 -11.95 10.75
C ALA A 43 10.03 -12.51 10.60
N GLU A 44 11.03 -11.61 10.52
CA GLU A 44 12.43 -11.96 10.37
C GLU A 44 13.30 -11.00 11.20
N VAL A 45 14.40 -11.53 11.75
CA VAL A 45 15.37 -10.78 12.55
C VAL A 45 16.76 -10.97 11.95
N ILE A 46 17.43 -9.85 11.65
CA ILE A 46 18.81 -9.85 11.12
C ILE A 46 19.78 -9.33 12.18
N PHE A 47 20.96 -9.90 12.23
CA PHE A 47 22.04 -9.48 13.13
C PHE A 47 23.39 -9.98 12.61
N GLN A 48 24.48 -9.49 13.24
CA GLN A 48 25.84 -9.88 12.88
C GLN A 48 26.10 -11.37 13.19
N ARG A 49 26.72 -12.09 12.26
CA ARG A 49 26.98 -13.54 12.33
C ARG A 49 27.71 -13.97 13.61
N SER A 50 28.66 -13.19 14.10
CA SER A 50 29.40 -13.48 15.34
C SER A 50 28.54 -13.57 16.58
N PHE A 51 27.35 -12.93 16.60
CA PHE A 51 26.43 -12.90 17.74
C PHE A 51 25.32 -13.96 17.70
N GLN A 52 25.41 -14.96 16.81
CA GLN A 52 24.37 -16.00 16.66
C GLN A 52 24.11 -16.79 17.95
N LYS A 53 25.16 -17.11 18.72
CA LYS A 53 25.01 -17.79 20.00
C LYS A 53 24.34 -16.88 21.02
N GLN A 54 24.82 -15.65 21.17
CA GLN A 54 24.29 -14.65 22.09
C GLN A 54 22.81 -14.33 21.79
N PHE A 55 22.44 -14.21 20.52
CA PHE A 55 21.03 -14.01 20.13
C PHE A 55 20.14 -15.14 20.63
N LYS A 56 20.55 -16.41 20.45
CA LYS A 56 19.79 -17.59 20.92
C LYS A 56 19.68 -17.65 22.44
N GLU A 57 20.73 -17.29 23.14
CA GLU A 57 20.75 -17.23 24.61
C GLU A 57 19.84 -16.10 25.14
N ALA A 58 19.86 -14.92 24.48
CA ALA A 58 19.09 -13.75 24.91
C ALA A 58 17.59 -13.84 24.56
N PHE A 59 17.24 -14.29 23.35
CA PHE A 59 15.89 -14.19 22.78
C PHE A 59 15.28 -15.53 22.38
N GLY A 60 16.02 -16.62 22.51
CA GLY A 60 15.58 -17.97 22.13
C GLY A 60 15.62 -18.24 20.64
N SER A 61 15.03 -19.38 20.23
CA SER A 61 15.05 -19.87 18.84
C SER A 61 13.72 -19.73 18.08
N LYS A 62 12.81 -18.92 18.61
CA LYS A 62 11.44 -18.76 18.06
C LYS A 62 11.35 -17.84 16.84
N TYR A 63 12.41 -17.05 16.57
CA TYR A 63 12.44 -16.11 15.47
C TYR A 63 13.08 -16.73 14.23
N TYR A 64 12.54 -16.39 13.05
CA TYR A 64 13.27 -16.61 11.80
C TYR A 64 14.43 -15.62 11.74
N THR A 65 15.64 -16.11 11.53
CA THR A 65 16.85 -15.29 11.65
C THR A 65 17.73 -15.39 10.41
N TYR A 66 18.32 -14.25 10.03
CA TYR A 66 19.35 -14.18 9.01
C TYR A 66 20.58 -13.44 9.56
N THR A 67 21.79 -13.90 9.20
CA THR A 67 23.02 -13.30 9.71
C THR A 67 23.78 -12.58 8.62
N LEU A 68 24.30 -11.39 8.94
CA LEU A 68 25.05 -10.53 8.05
C LEU A 68 26.53 -10.46 8.48
N GLU A 69 27.38 -9.99 7.57
CA GLU A 69 28.80 -9.79 7.80
C GLU A 69 29.05 -8.59 8.73
N SER A 70 30.17 -8.61 9.46
CA SER A 70 30.47 -7.64 10.52
C SER A 70 30.60 -6.19 10.04
N TRP A 71 31.13 -5.98 8.83
CA TRP A 71 31.34 -4.64 8.28
C TRP A 71 30.04 -3.86 8.03
N ILE A 72 28.91 -4.56 7.91
CA ILE A 72 27.58 -3.96 7.73
C ILE A 72 27.13 -3.25 9.02
N PHE A 73 27.64 -3.70 10.16
CA PHE A 73 27.36 -3.14 11.49
C PHE A 73 28.40 -2.11 11.94
N ASP A 74 29.03 -1.44 10.98
CA ASP A 74 29.88 -0.28 11.21
C ASP A 74 29.04 0.99 11.32
N GLU A 75 29.31 1.84 12.33
CA GLU A 75 28.50 3.04 12.60
C GLU A 75 28.65 4.09 11.50
N ALA A 76 29.84 4.27 10.95
CA ALA A 76 30.06 5.23 9.87
C ALA A 76 29.33 4.81 8.60
N TYR A 77 29.41 3.51 8.26
CA TYR A 77 28.69 2.93 7.14
C TYR A 77 27.15 3.06 7.29
N ALA A 78 26.62 2.72 8.47
CA ALA A 78 25.20 2.80 8.77
C ALA A 78 24.69 4.24 8.66
N THR A 79 25.42 5.20 9.27
CA THR A 79 25.09 6.62 9.23
C THR A 79 25.09 7.16 7.80
N GLU A 80 26.13 6.89 7.01
CA GLU A 80 26.21 7.29 5.60
C GLU A 80 25.04 6.71 4.78
N SER A 81 24.73 5.43 4.99
CA SER A 81 23.64 4.74 4.31
C SER A 81 22.27 5.37 4.60
N LEU A 82 22.00 5.75 5.85
CA LEU A 82 20.78 6.43 6.28
C LEU A 82 20.71 7.86 5.74
N LEU A 83 21.79 8.65 5.86
CA LEU A 83 21.85 10.01 5.32
C LEU A 83 21.58 10.04 3.82
N LYS A 84 22.19 9.12 3.08
CA LYS A 84 21.98 8.97 1.64
C LYS A 84 20.55 8.55 1.31
N HIS A 85 19.98 7.63 2.08
CA HIS A 85 18.62 7.14 1.86
C HIS A 85 17.59 8.24 2.08
N PHE A 86 17.68 8.97 3.21
CA PHE A 86 16.75 10.07 3.55
C PHE A 86 17.10 11.40 2.90
N GLN A 87 18.16 11.46 2.10
CA GLN A 87 18.64 12.69 1.42
C GLN A 87 18.81 13.87 2.38
N THR A 88 19.39 13.62 3.55
CA THR A 88 19.59 14.59 4.61
C THR A 88 21.08 14.69 4.99
N HIS A 89 21.47 15.82 5.60
CA HIS A 89 22.83 16.04 6.10
C HIS A 89 23.00 15.66 7.58
N SER A 90 21.91 15.37 8.29
CA SER A 90 21.92 15.03 9.71
C SER A 90 20.74 14.16 10.11
N LEU A 91 20.93 13.25 11.05
CA LEU A 91 19.87 12.43 11.64
C LEU A 91 19.14 13.14 12.81
N LYS A 92 19.54 14.37 13.17
CA LYS A 92 18.90 15.19 14.22
C LYS A 92 17.41 15.37 14.01
N GLY A 93 17.00 15.59 12.76
CA GLY A 93 15.58 15.77 12.41
C GLY A 93 14.68 14.59 12.75
N PHE A 94 15.26 13.40 12.92
CA PHE A 94 14.55 12.18 13.34
C PHE A 94 14.59 11.94 14.85
N GLY A 95 15.33 12.74 15.63
CA GLY A 95 15.48 12.58 17.09
C GLY A 95 16.24 11.33 17.52
N ILE A 96 17.13 10.81 16.67
CA ILE A 96 17.83 9.54 16.89
C ILE A 96 19.35 9.69 17.02
N GLU A 97 19.89 10.89 17.00
CA GLU A 97 21.33 11.15 16.93
C GLU A 97 22.12 10.47 18.08
N GLU A 98 21.50 10.32 19.24
CA GLU A 98 22.08 9.70 20.42
C GLU A 98 21.94 8.16 20.44
N LEU A 99 21.21 7.58 19.49
CA LEU A 99 20.96 6.14 19.43
C LEU A 99 21.99 5.43 18.52
N HIS A 100 23.27 5.47 18.94
CA HIS A 100 24.38 4.94 18.13
C HIS A 100 24.17 3.49 17.66
N HIS A 101 23.76 2.61 18.57
CA HIS A 101 23.52 1.19 18.25
C HIS A 101 22.22 0.99 17.49
N GLY A 102 21.21 1.83 17.75
CA GLY A 102 19.97 1.88 16.98
C GLY A 102 20.20 2.29 15.53
N ILE A 103 21.06 3.28 15.29
CA ILE A 103 21.49 3.74 13.95
C ILE A 103 22.16 2.59 13.19
N VAL A 104 23.08 1.86 13.85
CA VAL A 104 23.74 0.71 13.25
C VAL A 104 22.72 -0.38 12.84
N ALA A 105 21.78 -0.69 13.71
CA ALA A 105 20.70 -1.65 13.42
C ALA A 105 19.83 -1.20 12.24
N ALA A 106 19.48 0.11 12.16
CA ALA A 106 18.70 0.67 11.07
C ALA A 106 19.47 0.63 9.73
N GLY A 107 20.76 0.97 9.75
CA GLY A 107 21.63 0.85 8.57
C GLY A 107 21.72 -0.58 8.04
N ALA A 108 21.85 -1.56 8.94
CA ALA A 108 21.85 -2.98 8.58
C ALA A 108 20.53 -3.43 7.93
N VAL A 109 19.38 -2.94 8.43
CA VAL A 109 18.07 -3.20 7.83
C VAL A 109 17.99 -2.66 6.40
N LEU A 110 18.42 -1.42 6.16
CA LEU A 110 18.44 -0.85 4.82
C LEU A 110 19.40 -1.57 3.88
N HIS A 111 20.57 -1.97 4.39
CA HIS A 111 21.53 -2.76 3.61
C HIS A 111 20.92 -4.09 3.16
N TYR A 112 20.35 -4.84 4.09
CA TYR A 112 19.72 -6.13 3.84
C TYR A 112 18.63 -6.05 2.76
N LEU A 113 17.80 -5.03 2.80
CA LEU A 113 16.76 -4.83 1.81
C LEU A 113 17.31 -4.49 0.43
N LYS A 114 18.36 -3.68 0.34
CA LYS A 114 19.03 -3.37 -0.94
C LYS A 114 19.66 -4.59 -1.55
N ASP A 115 20.25 -5.46 -0.73
CA ASP A 115 20.91 -6.69 -1.15
C ASP A 115 19.92 -7.79 -1.57
N THR A 116 18.73 -7.82 -0.97
CA THR A 116 17.66 -8.79 -1.26
C THR A 116 16.69 -8.35 -2.37
N GLU A 117 17.18 -7.66 -3.40
CA GLU A 117 16.42 -7.25 -4.60
C GLU A 117 15.24 -6.30 -4.33
N HIS A 118 15.34 -5.43 -3.33
CA HIS A 118 14.41 -4.33 -3.12
C HIS A 118 15.07 -3.00 -3.54
N PRO A 119 15.25 -2.74 -4.85
CA PRO A 119 16.07 -1.60 -5.32
C PRO A 119 15.46 -0.24 -5.00
N ASN A 120 14.14 -0.18 -4.78
CA ASN A 120 13.40 1.07 -4.59
C ASN A 120 12.71 1.09 -3.22
N LEU A 121 13.37 1.75 -2.26
CA LEU A 121 12.90 1.93 -0.89
C LEU A 121 12.41 3.36 -0.61
N GLN A 122 12.05 4.13 -1.64
CA GLN A 122 11.67 5.55 -1.53
C GLN A 122 10.42 5.80 -0.68
N HIS A 123 9.60 4.76 -0.47
CA HIS A 123 8.46 4.84 0.45
C HIS A 123 8.86 4.78 1.93
N ILE A 124 10.11 4.50 2.26
CA ILE A 124 10.64 4.63 3.62
C ILE A 124 11.14 6.07 3.76
N THR A 125 10.26 6.96 4.18
CA THR A 125 10.51 8.42 4.18
C THR A 125 10.91 8.97 5.54
N SER A 126 10.75 8.19 6.60
CA SER A 126 11.04 8.62 7.96
C SER A 126 11.57 7.47 8.82
N LEU A 127 12.31 7.84 9.86
CA LEU A 127 12.77 6.94 10.90
C LEU A 127 12.35 7.52 12.24
N GLN A 128 11.61 6.73 13.04
CA GLN A 128 11.01 7.20 14.28
C GLN A 128 11.64 6.50 15.47
N ARG A 129 11.98 7.27 16.51
CA ARG A 129 12.43 6.74 17.77
C ARG A 129 11.26 6.14 18.56
N ILE A 130 11.44 4.94 19.10
CA ILE A 130 10.58 4.41 20.16
C ILE A 130 11.22 4.78 21.50
N ASP A 131 10.65 5.75 22.19
CA ASP A 131 11.15 6.15 23.51
C ASP A 131 10.50 5.30 24.61
N ARG A 132 11.35 4.77 25.50
CA ARG A 132 10.88 3.94 26.62
C ARG A 132 9.99 4.74 27.58
N GLU A 133 10.20 6.03 27.70
CA GLU A 133 9.47 6.87 28.64
C GLU A 133 8.08 7.26 28.18
N ASP A 134 7.82 7.23 26.87
CA ASP A 134 6.54 7.61 26.28
C ASP A 134 5.41 6.59 26.50
N TYR A 135 5.76 5.33 26.75
CA TYR A 135 4.80 4.23 26.74
C TYR A 135 4.83 3.40 28.01
N LEU A 136 3.65 2.85 28.34
CA LEU A 136 3.52 1.79 29.33
C LEU A 136 3.96 0.45 28.73
N TRP A 137 4.98 -0.16 29.28
CA TRP A 137 5.55 -1.40 28.80
C TRP A 137 4.87 -2.62 29.43
N MET A 138 4.41 -3.51 28.59
CA MET A 138 3.82 -4.79 28.98
C MET A 138 4.66 -5.93 28.45
N ASP A 139 4.92 -6.94 29.28
CA ASP A 139 5.56 -8.15 28.83
C ASP A 139 4.56 -9.09 28.12
N ARG A 140 5.07 -10.16 27.51
CA ARG A 140 4.26 -11.12 26.79
C ARG A 140 3.21 -11.81 27.68
N PHE A 141 3.55 -12.05 28.95
CA PHE A 141 2.64 -12.70 29.90
C PHE A 141 1.47 -11.77 30.21
N THR A 142 1.74 -10.49 30.44
CA THR A 142 0.72 -9.45 30.64
C THR A 142 -0.20 -9.33 29.44
N ILE A 143 0.37 -9.18 28.21
CA ILE A 143 -0.42 -9.09 26.97
C ILE A 143 -1.30 -10.30 26.77
N ARG A 144 -0.79 -11.51 27.06
CA ARG A 144 -1.53 -12.77 26.93
C ARG A 144 -2.57 -12.94 28.03
N ASN A 145 -2.22 -12.65 29.27
CA ASN A 145 -3.12 -12.87 30.42
C ASN A 145 -4.27 -11.86 30.45
N LEU A 146 -4.03 -10.63 29.94
CA LEU A 146 -5.08 -9.64 29.71
C LEU A 146 -5.87 -9.89 28.41
N GLU A 147 -5.50 -10.91 27.64
CA GLU A 147 -6.13 -11.25 26.36
C GLU A 147 -6.31 -10.03 25.43
N LEU A 148 -5.27 -9.18 25.35
CA LEU A 148 -5.37 -7.94 24.59
C LEU A 148 -5.56 -8.18 23.09
N ILE A 149 -4.79 -9.11 22.50
CA ILE A 149 -4.74 -9.34 21.04
C ILE A 149 -4.89 -10.82 20.63
N SER A 150 -4.84 -11.73 21.59
CA SER A 150 -5.01 -13.18 21.36
C SER A 150 -5.65 -13.82 22.58
N THR A 151 -6.47 -14.81 22.34
CA THR A 151 -7.07 -15.66 23.39
C THR A 151 -6.38 -17.00 23.46
N GLY A 152 -6.57 -17.72 24.56
CA GLY A 152 -6.10 -19.11 24.69
C GLY A 152 -6.86 -20.10 23.81
N THR A 153 -7.98 -19.70 23.20
CA THR A 153 -8.82 -20.50 22.32
C THR A 153 -9.06 -19.80 20.98
N GLU A 154 -9.13 -20.55 19.89
CA GLU A 154 -9.35 -19.97 18.53
C GLU A 154 -10.69 -19.24 18.38
N GLN A 155 -11.69 -19.59 19.17
CA GLN A 155 -13.04 -19.01 19.12
C GLN A 155 -13.27 -17.88 20.14
N GLY A 156 -12.29 -17.56 20.99
CA GLY A 156 -12.41 -16.53 22.02
C GLY A 156 -12.44 -15.10 21.46
N ASN A 157 -13.11 -14.20 22.19
CA ASN A 157 -13.06 -12.77 21.94
C ASN A 157 -11.96 -12.16 22.80
N ASN A 158 -10.98 -11.49 22.19
CA ASN A 158 -9.97 -10.68 22.88
C ASN A 158 -10.40 -9.21 22.91
N LEU A 159 -9.68 -8.40 23.68
CA LEU A 159 -10.03 -6.97 23.83
C LEU A 159 -9.96 -6.20 22.50
N LEU A 160 -8.93 -6.46 21.67
CA LEU A 160 -8.81 -5.83 20.35
C LEU A 160 -10.03 -6.14 19.47
N LYS A 161 -10.41 -7.42 19.36
CA LYS A 161 -11.56 -7.83 18.54
C LYS A 161 -12.88 -7.18 18.98
N VAL A 162 -13.01 -6.92 20.28
CA VAL A 162 -14.18 -6.26 20.87
C VAL A 162 -14.20 -4.76 20.60
N LEU A 163 -13.04 -4.09 20.62
CA LEU A 163 -12.93 -2.65 20.49
C LEU A 163 -12.70 -2.17 19.05
N ASP A 164 -12.20 -3.04 18.15
CA ASP A 164 -11.90 -2.66 16.78
C ASP A 164 -13.16 -2.56 15.93
N ASN A 165 -13.67 -1.35 15.85
CA ASN A 165 -14.72 -0.92 14.93
C ASN A 165 -14.19 0.18 13.99
N THR A 166 -12.89 0.18 13.71
CA THR A 166 -12.27 1.07 12.73
C THR A 166 -12.82 0.79 11.33
N VAL A 167 -12.87 1.81 10.49
CA VAL A 167 -13.42 1.69 9.13
C VAL A 167 -12.34 1.61 8.06
N SER A 168 -11.07 1.75 8.45
CA SER A 168 -9.91 1.64 7.57
C SER A 168 -8.89 0.61 8.06
N PRO A 169 -8.18 -0.09 7.16
CA PRO A 169 -7.10 -0.98 7.55
C PRO A 169 -5.94 -0.28 8.28
N MET A 170 -5.72 1.01 7.98
CA MET A 170 -4.72 1.86 8.64
C MET A 170 -5.09 2.08 10.12
N GLY A 171 -6.36 2.43 10.39
CA GLY A 171 -6.89 2.57 11.74
C GLY A 171 -6.77 1.28 12.54
N ALA A 172 -7.13 0.12 11.96
CA ALA A 172 -7.01 -1.18 12.62
C ALA A 172 -5.55 -1.50 13.02
N ARG A 173 -4.58 -1.22 12.15
CA ARG A 173 -3.16 -1.38 12.46
C ARG A 173 -2.71 -0.47 13.60
N LEU A 174 -3.10 0.79 13.55
CA LEU A 174 -2.74 1.77 14.56
C LEU A 174 -3.41 1.46 15.91
N LEU A 175 -4.68 1.08 15.94
CA LEU A 175 -5.41 0.67 17.15
C LEU A 175 -4.70 -0.49 17.84
N LYS A 176 -4.33 -1.52 17.09
CA LYS A 176 -3.54 -2.65 17.63
C LYS A 176 -2.22 -2.18 18.25
N ARG A 177 -1.51 -1.26 17.60
CA ARG A 177 -0.26 -0.70 18.12
C ARG A 177 -0.51 0.12 19.40
N TRP A 178 -1.55 0.94 19.46
CA TRP A 178 -1.90 1.73 20.64
C TRP A 178 -2.24 0.84 21.85
N MET A 179 -2.89 -0.29 21.62
CA MET A 179 -3.18 -1.25 22.69
C MET A 179 -1.92 -1.94 23.23
N LEU A 180 -0.92 -2.18 22.39
CA LEU A 180 0.35 -2.81 22.79
C LEU A 180 1.34 -1.83 23.39
N LEU A 181 1.25 -0.55 23.02
CA LEU A 181 2.10 0.55 23.45
C LEU A 181 1.22 1.72 23.94
N PRO A 182 0.54 1.59 25.08
CA PRO A 182 -0.30 2.66 25.63
C PRO A 182 0.57 3.86 26.06
N LEU A 183 0.09 5.06 25.79
CA LEU A 183 0.75 6.30 26.23
C LEU A 183 0.79 6.41 27.75
N LYS A 184 1.85 7.05 28.28
CA LYS A 184 1.99 7.45 29.68
C LYS A 184 1.74 8.94 29.88
N ASP A 185 2.06 9.74 28.89
CA ASP A 185 1.94 11.19 28.98
C ASP A 185 0.46 11.61 29.11
N MET A 186 0.13 12.23 30.24
CA MET A 186 -1.23 12.63 30.59
C MET A 186 -1.79 13.71 29.65
N ALA A 187 -0.96 14.62 29.18
CA ALA A 187 -1.41 15.68 28.28
C ALA A 187 -1.85 15.10 26.93
N ARG A 188 -1.01 14.21 26.37
CA ARG A 188 -1.32 13.51 25.11
C ARG A 188 -2.52 12.58 25.23
N ILE A 189 -2.71 11.92 26.38
CA ILE A 189 -3.89 11.09 26.62
C ILE A 189 -5.15 11.96 26.67
N ASN A 190 -5.11 13.07 27.42
CA ASN A 190 -6.24 13.99 27.54
C ASN A 190 -6.59 14.66 26.21
N GLU A 191 -5.64 15.03 25.36
CA GLU A 191 -5.92 15.51 24.00
C GLU A 191 -6.77 14.50 23.22
N ARG A 192 -6.41 13.21 23.26
CA ARG A 192 -7.20 12.15 22.60
C ARG A 192 -8.60 11.99 23.22
N LEU A 193 -8.68 11.97 24.56
CA LEU A 193 -9.97 11.86 25.27
C LEU A 193 -10.90 13.03 24.98
N ASN A 194 -10.37 14.25 24.93
CA ASN A 194 -11.14 15.45 24.62
C ASN A 194 -11.66 15.42 23.18
N LEU A 195 -10.84 14.99 22.21
CA LEU A 195 -11.29 14.85 20.83
C LEU A 195 -12.35 13.75 20.67
N VAL A 196 -12.23 12.63 21.42
CA VAL A 196 -13.29 11.61 21.47
C VAL A 196 -14.59 12.22 22.02
N ALA A 197 -14.51 13.01 23.11
CA ALA A 197 -15.68 13.70 23.68
C ALA A 197 -16.29 14.71 22.70
N PHE A 198 -15.47 15.42 21.92
CA PHE A 198 -15.91 16.30 20.85
C PHE A 198 -16.69 15.54 19.77
N PHE A 199 -16.14 14.42 19.27
CA PHE A 199 -16.83 13.57 18.28
C PHE A 199 -18.13 12.92 18.80
N ILE A 200 -18.25 12.69 20.10
CA ILE A 200 -19.52 12.21 20.71
C ILE A 200 -20.59 13.28 20.59
N LYS A 201 -20.25 14.56 20.79
CA LYS A 201 -21.18 15.69 20.72
C LYS A 201 -21.55 16.05 19.27
N ASP A 202 -20.57 16.10 18.38
CA ASP A 202 -20.79 16.44 16.98
C ASP A 202 -21.05 15.18 16.13
N VAL A 203 -22.30 14.76 16.11
CA VAL A 203 -22.76 13.57 15.39
C VAL A 203 -22.59 13.72 13.87
N GLU A 204 -22.83 14.92 13.35
CA GLU A 204 -22.78 15.17 11.91
C GLU A 204 -21.35 15.08 11.39
N LEU A 205 -20.40 15.78 12.02
CA LEU A 205 -18.99 15.73 11.68
C LEU A 205 -18.44 14.29 11.80
N ARG A 206 -18.74 13.61 12.92
CA ARG A 206 -18.33 12.22 13.13
C ARG A 206 -18.77 11.31 11.98
N ASN A 207 -20.02 11.38 11.57
CA ASN A 207 -20.54 10.52 10.50
C ASN A 207 -19.92 10.85 9.14
N LYS A 208 -19.75 12.14 8.82
CA LYS A 208 -19.08 12.57 7.57
C LYS A 208 -17.63 12.10 7.54
N LEU A 209 -16.86 12.32 8.61
CA LEU A 209 -15.48 11.86 8.69
C LEU A 209 -15.36 10.34 8.54
N THR A 210 -16.20 9.57 9.26
CA THR A 210 -16.24 8.11 9.15
C THR A 210 -16.51 7.67 7.71
N HIS A 211 -17.44 8.33 7.02
CA HIS A 211 -17.74 8.05 5.61
C HIS A 211 -16.54 8.29 4.71
N HIS A 212 -15.91 9.48 4.79
CA HIS A 212 -14.79 9.84 3.92
C HIS A 212 -13.55 8.96 4.20
N ILE A 213 -13.22 8.68 5.47
CA ILE A 213 -12.10 7.80 5.82
C ILE A 213 -12.30 6.40 5.23
N LYS A 214 -13.52 5.85 5.29
CA LYS A 214 -13.83 4.55 4.68
C LYS A 214 -13.58 4.54 3.17
N GLN A 215 -13.79 5.65 2.48
CA GLN A 215 -13.60 5.76 1.02
C GLN A 215 -12.13 5.98 0.62
N CYS A 216 -11.25 6.42 1.53
CA CYS A 216 -9.84 6.61 1.24
C CYS A 216 -9.09 5.31 0.91
N GLY A 217 -9.60 4.16 1.37
CA GLY A 217 -8.92 2.88 1.20
C GLY A 217 -7.65 2.76 2.06
N ASP A 218 -6.76 1.83 1.70
CA ASP A 218 -5.48 1.62 2.40
C ASP A 218 -4.35 2.39 1.71
N ILE A 219 -4.36 3.72 1.88
CA ILE A 219 -3.38 4.61 1.23
C ILE A 219 -1.94 4.22 1.61
N GLU A 220 -1.66 3.86 2.86
CA GLU A 220 -0.31 3.47 3.30
C GLU A 220 0.24 2.33 2.44
N ARG A 221 -0.52 1.26 2.25
CA ARG A 221 -0.10 0.11 1.45
C ARG A 221 -0.10 0.37 -0.05
N LEU A 222 -0.98 1.23 -0.53
CA LEU A 222 -0.98 1.60 -1.96
C LEU A 222 0.25 2.43 -2.31
N VAL A 223 0.59 3.40 -1.47
CA VAL A 223 1.74 4.29 -1.67
C VAL A 223 3.06 3.51 -1.65
N SER A 224 3.21 2.51 -0.78
CA SER A 224 4.42 1.68 -0.73
C SER A 224 4.69 0.87 -2.01
N LYS A 225 3.66 0.59 -2.82
CA LYS A 225 3.79 -0.12 -4.10
C LYS A 225 4.32 0.76 -5.24
N ILE A 226 4.21 2.09 -5.11
CA ILE A 226 4.58 3.05 -6.18
C ILE A 226 6.06 2.94 -6.56
N PRO A 227 7.04 3.05 -5.64
CA PRO A 227 8.46 2.97 -5.99
C PRO A 227 8.85 1.62 -6.58
N MET A 228 8.19 0.56 -6.14
CA MET A 228 8.43 -0.80 -6.61
C MET A 228 7.77 -1.10 -7.96
N LYS A 229 7.03 -0.14 -8.55
CA LYS A 229 6.21 -0.32 -9.76
C LYS A 229 5.24 -1.52 -9.67
N LYS A 230 4.81 -1.88 -8.45
CA LYS A 230 3.87 -2.98 -8.18
C LYS A 230 2.42 -2.51 -8.05
N ILE A 231 2.17 -1.21 -8.12
CA ILE A 231 0.83 -0.63 -8.13
C ILE A 231 0.22 -0.77 -9.51
N ASN A 232 -1.03 -1.23 -9.59
CA ASN A 232 -1.73 -1.38 -10.85
C ASN A 232 -2.62 -0.15 -11.16
N PRO A 233 -3.12 0.03 -12.41
CA PRO A 233 -3.89 1.21 -12.78
C PRO A 233 -5.17 1.44 -11.96
N ARG A 234 -5.86 0.38 -11.51
CA ARG A 234 -7.02 0.49 -10.62
C ARG A 234 -6.65 1.01 -9.24
N GLU A 235 -5.53 0.53 -8.72
CA GLU A 235 -5.00 0.98 -7.44
C GLU A 235 -4.56 2.45 -7.50
N VAL A 236 -3.96 2.89 -8.62
CA VAL A 236 -3.62 4.31 -8.83
C VAL A 236 -4.87 5.19 -8.84
N LEU A 237 -5.97 4.77 -9.50
CA LEU A 237 -7.24 5.47 -9.39
C LEU A 237 -7.81 5.48 -7.98
N THR A 238 -7.62 4.40 -7.21
CA THR A 238 -8.05 4.36 -5.80
C THR A 238 -7.29 5.40 -4.98
N VAL A 239 -5.97 5.58 -5.22
CA VAL A 239 -5.18 6.66 -4.60
C VAL A 239 -5.78 8.02 -4.95
N ALA A 240 -6.06 8.31 -6.22
CA ALA A 240 -6.63 9.60 -6.63
C ALA A 240 -7.98 9.89 -5.98
N ARG A 241 -8.87 8.89 -5.89
CA ARG A 241 -10.16 9.01 -5.18
C ARG A 241 -9.96 9.24 -3.69
N GLY A 242 -9.02 8.53 -3.06
CA GLY A 242 -8.67 8.73 -1.66
C GLY A 242 -8.19 10.16 -1.38
N LEU A 243 -7.36 10.72 -2.24
CA LEU A 243 -6.88 12.11 -2.12
C LEU A 243 -8.00 13.14 -2.21
N GLN A 244 -9.06 12.89 -3.00
CA GLN A 244 -10.25 13.76 -3.00
C GLN A 244 -11.00 13.72 -1.66
N HIS A 245 -11.17 12.52 -1.09
CA HIS A 245 -11.80 12.39 0.23
C HIS A 245 -10.95 13.03 1.34
N ILE A 246 -9.62 13.07 1.19
CA ILE A 246 -8.73 13.79 2.11
C ILE A 246 -8.98 15.30 2.04
N GLU A 247 -9.19 15.86 0.86
CA GLU A 247 -9.55 17.28 0.72
C GLU A 247 -10.87 17.59 1.44
N GLU A 248 -11.90 16.75 1.26
CA GLU A 248 -13.18 16.88 1.97
C GLU A 248 -13.00 16.79 3.50
N ILE A 249 -12.18 15.85 4.00
CA ILE A 249 -11.86 15.73 5.43
C ILE A 249 -11.22 17.02 5.94
N LYS A 250 -10.25 17.55 5.21
CA LYS A 250 -9.54 18.78 5.56
C LYS A 250 -10.49 19.97 5.66
N GLN A 251 -11.39 20.12 4.68
CA GLN A 251 -12.41 21.18 4.67
C GLN A 251 -13.41 21.03 5.82
N LEU A 252 -13.89 19.82 6.09
CA LEU A 252 -14.81 19.56 7.21
C LEU A 252 -14.19 19.90 8.57
N CYS A 253 -12.89 19.66 8.74
CA CYS A 253 -12.22 19.93 10.00
C CYS A 253 -11.73 21.38 10.15
N ALA A 254 -11.65 22.15 9.07
CA ALA A 254 -11.15 23.54 9.10
C ALA A 254 -11.98 24.47 10.01
N SER A 255 -13.28 24.20 10.17
CA SER A 255 -14.20 24.97 11.02
C SER A 255 -14.49 24.30 12.37
N ALA A 256 -13.84 23.19 12.70
CA ALA A 256 -14.08 22.50 13.96
C ALA A 256 -13.49 23.28 15.15
N GLU A 257 -14.24 23.33 16.26
CA GLU A 257 -13.85 24.05 17.48
C GLU A 257 -12.97 23.18 18.42
N ASP A 258 -12.02 22.42 17.85
CA ASP A 258 -11.07 21.60 18.61
C ASP A 258 -9.64 21.79 18.07
N ASP A 259 -8.76 22.34 18.90
CA ASP A 259 -7.39 22.69 18.54
C ASP A 259 -6.55 21.46 18.15
N TYR A 260 -6.76 20.32 18.80
CA TYR A 260 -6.02 19.10 18.47
C TYR A 260 -6.42 18.56 17.11
N LEU A 261 -7.75 18.56 16.82
CA LEU A 261 -8.26 18.18 15.51
C LEU A 261 -7.73 19.10 14.40
N GLN A 262 -7.73 20.41 14.63
CA GLN A 262 -7.18 21.36 13.65
C GLN A 262 -5.69 21.13 13.40
N ARG A 263 -4.87 20.98 14.46
CA ARG A 263 -3.43 20.69 14.31
C ARG A 263 -3.16 19.36 13.60
N LEU A 264 -3.96 18.34 13.87
CA LEU A 264 -3.83 17.03 13.23
C LEU A 264 -4.18 17.11 11.74
N THR A 265 -5.30 17.72 11.39
CA THR A 265 -5.77 17.80 10.02
C THR A 265 -5.08 18.87 9.17
N ALA A 266 -4.41 19.85 9.79
CA ALA A 266 -3.52 20.79 9.09
C ALA A 266 -2.35 20.09 8.38
N GLN A 267 -1.97 18.90 8.82
CA GLN A 267 -0.92 18.08 8.21
C GLN A 267 -1.39 17.38 6.91
N LEU A 268 -2.69 17.33 6.65
CA LEU A 268 -3.23 16.69 5.46
C LEU A 268 -2.89 17.50 4.21
N ASP A 269 -2.46 16.79 3.18
CA ASP A 269 -2.22 17.32 1.84
C ASP A 269 -3.07 16.57 0.82
N SER A 270 -3.95 17.26 0.14
CA SER A 270 -4.80 16.66 -0.89
C SER A 270 -4.02 16.19 -2.13
N CYS A 271 -2.76 16.60 -2.27
CA CYS A 271 -1.93 16.32 -3.44
C CYS A 271 -2.73 16.58 -4.74
N TYR A 272 -3.45 17.70 -4.79
CA TYR A 272 -4.45 18.00 -5.81
C TYR A 272 -3.94 17.84 -7.24
N GLU A 273 -2.74 18.34 -7.52
CA GLU A 273 -2.14 18.29 -8.86
C GLU A 273 -2.01 16.86 -9.39
N ILE A 274 -1.50 15.96 -8.56
CA ILE A 274 -1.31 14.56 -8.96
C ILE A 274 -2.63 13.81 -9.02
N ALA A 275 -3.57 14.12 -8.11
CA ALA A 275 -4.89 13.51 -8.13
C ALA A 275 -5.65 13.83 -9.43
N GLU A 276 -5.64 15.10 -9.87
CA GLU A 276 -6.26 15.52 -11.13
C GLU A 276 -5.51 14.95 -12.35
N LYS A 277 -4.18 14.87 -12.30
CA LYS A 277 -3.39 14.26 -13.36
C LYS A 277 -3.76 12.80 -13.56
N ILE A 278 -3.87 12.02 -12.47
CA ILE A 278 -4.28 10.60 -12.53
C ILE A 278 -5.65 10.47 -13.19
N LYS A 279 -6.64 11.24 -12.77
CA LYS A 279 -8.01 11.18 -13.31
C LYS A 279 -8.08 11.55 -14.79
N LYS A 280 -7.26 12.52 -15.21
CA LYS A 280 -7.20 12.93 -16.61
C LYS A 280 -6.51 11.88 -17.49
N GLN A 281 -5.50 11.19 -16.96
CA GLN A 281 -4.67 10.28 -17.74
C GLN A 281 -5.21 8.85 -17.78
N ILE A 282 -5.80 8.36 -16.69
CA ILE A 282 -6.27 6.99 -16.59
C ILE A 282 -7.77 6.95 -16.85
N ILE A 283 -8.24 5.97 -17.63
CA ILE A 283 -9.67 5.75 -17.87
C ILE A 283 -10.39 5.31 -16.58
N ASP A 284 -11.70 5.50 -16.50
CA ASP A 284 -12.49 5.22 -15.29
C ASP A 284 -12.44 3.76 -14.81
N ASN A 285 -12.36 2.81 -15.75
CA ASN A 285 -12.32 1.37 -15.48
C ASN A 285 -11.13 0.68 -16.17
N PRO A 286 -9.90 0.97 -15.73
CA PRO A 286 -8.71 0.41 -16.34
C PRO A 286 -8.57 -1.09 -16.05
N PRO A 287 -7.87 -1.85 -16.89
CA PRO A 287 -7.51 -3.23 -16.59
C PRO A 287 -6.58 -3.29 -15.36
N ALA A 288 -6.67 -4.41 -14.62
CA ALA A 288 -5.74 -4.64 -13.52
C ALA A 288 -4.33 -5.03 -13.99
N VAL A 289 -4.21 -5.53 -15.22
CA VAL A 289 -2.93 -5.97 -15.81
C VAL A 289 -2.53 -4.99 -16.90
N THR A 290 -1.42 -4.32 -16.73
CA THR A 290 -0.91 -3.29 -17.66
C THR A 290 -0.62 -3.83 -19.05
N ALA A 291 -0.16 -5.09 -19.16
CA ALA A 291 0.13 -5.74 -20.44
C ALA A 291 -1.09 -5.93 -21.36
N LYS A 292 -2.32 -5.68 -20.86
CA LYS A 292 -3.53 -5.71 -21.68
C LYS A 292 -3.78 -4.43 -22.48
N GLY A 293 -3.06 -3.36 -22.16
CA GLY A 293 -3.35 -2.03 -22.70
C GLY A 293 -4.73 -1.48 -22.27
N GLY A 294 -5.15 -0.37 -22.88
CA GLY A 294 -6.42 0.29 -22.54
C GLY A 294 -6.40 0.96 -21.18
N ILE A 295 -5.29 1.61 -20.83
CA ILE A 295 -5.07 2.27 -19.53
C ILE A 295 -5.31 3.78 -19.64
N ILE A 296 -4.80 4.38 -20.71
CA ILE A 296 -4.72 5.82 -20.89
C ILE A 296 -5.99 6.35 -21.56
N GLY A 297 -6.51 7.48 -21.08
CA GLY A 297 -7.68 8.15 -21.62
C GLY A 297 -7.47 8.74 -23.03
N GLU A 298 -8.56 9.07 -23.72
CA GLU A 298 -8.51 9.84 -24.96
C GLU A 298 -8.09 11.29 -24.70
N GLY A 299 -7.41 11.92 -25.65
CA GLY A 299 -6.95 13.31 -25.53
C GLY A 299 -5.71 13.50 -24.66
N VAL A 300 -5.13 12.44 -24.12
CA VAL A 300 -3.91 12.48 -23.31
C VAL A 300 -2.64 12.54 -24.18
N HIS A 301 -2.64 11.81 -25.30
CA HIS A 301 -1.49 11.71 -26.21
C HIS A 301 -1.97 11.58 -27.65
N GLU A 302 -1.60 12.55 -28.48
CA GLU A 302 -2.10 12.67 -29.87
C GLU A 302 -1.76 11.45 -30.74
N GLU A 303 -0.51 10.97 -30.70
CA GLU A 303 -0.08 9.80 -31.47
C GLU A 303 -0.83 8.54 -31.02
N LEU A 304 -1.09 8.35 -29.72
CA LEU A 304 -1.86 7.25 -29.20
C LEU A 304 -3.30 7.25 -29.77
N ASP A 305 -3.93 8.41 -29.81
CA ASP A 305 -5.28 8.55 -30.33
C ASP A 305 -5.34 8.31 -31.84
N GLN A 306 -4.32 8.72 -32.60
CA GLN A 306 -4.19 8.42 -34.03
C GLN A 306 -4.03 6.90 -34.26
N LEU A 307 -3.16 6.24 -33.50
CA LEU A 307 -2.94 4.79 -33.60
C LEU A 307 -4.21 4.00 -33.24
N ARG A 308 -4.96 4.45 -32.23
CA ARG A 308 -6.25 3.83 -31.86
C ARG A 308 -7.28 3.94 -32.96
N LYS A 309 -7.33 5.07 -33.66
CA LYS A 309 -8.20 5.24 -34.84
C LYS A 309 -7.82 4.27 -35.95
N ILE A 310 -6.52 4.07 -36.18
CA ILE A 310 -6.05 3.07 -37.18
C ILE A 310 -6.45 1.65 -36.77
N ALA A 311 -6.23 1.28 -35.49
CA ALA A 311 -6.56 -0.05 -35.00
C ALA A 311 -8.07 -0.31 -34.94
N SER A 312 -8.91 0.69 -34.61
CA SER A 312 -10.37 0.56 -34.59
C SER A 312 -10.97 0.53 -35.99
N GLY A 313 -10.49 1.38 -36.91
CA GLY A 313 -10.88 1.36 -38.33
C GLY A 313 -10.54 0.05 -39.02
N GLY A 314 -9.63 -0.73 -38.41
CA GLY A 314 -9.27 -2.06 -38.87
C GLY A 314 -10.40 -3.07 -38.92
N LYS A 315 -11.31 -3.02 -38.02
CA LYS A 315 -12.49 -3.93 -38.01
C LYS A 315 -13.48 -3.61 -39.14
N GLU A 316 -13.70 -2.34 -39.42
CA GLU A 316 -14.54 -1.88 -40.48
C GLU A 316 -13.96 -2.26 -41.85
N TYR A 317 -12.66 -2.02 -42.03
CA TYR A 317 -11.95 -2.41 -43.25
C TYR A 317 -11.97 -3.92 -43.49
N LEU A 318 -11.77 -4.76 -42.47
CA LEU A 318 -11.85 -6.20 -42.59
C LEU A 318 -13.26 -6.66 -42.99
N ALA A 319 -14.32 -6.02 -42.49
CA ALA A 319 -15.70 -6.29 -42.89
C ALA A 319 -15.96 -5.87 -44.34
N GLU A 320 -15.46 -4.71 -44.77
CA GLU A 320 -15.53 -4.26 -46.17
C GLU A 320 -14.74 -5.19 -47.09
N LEU A 321 -13.54 -5.58 -46.74
CA LEU A 321 -12.71 -6.53 -47.46
C LEU A 321 -13.44 -7.89 -47.61
N GLN A 322 -14.02 -8.40 -46.53
CA GLN A 322 -14.81 -9.64 -46.55
C GLN A 322 -15.98 -9.54 -47.54
N SER A 323 -16.74 -8.45 -47.49
CA SER A 323 -17.86 -8.23 -48.39
C SER A 323 -17.39 -8.13 -49.86
N ARG A 324 -16.38 -7.35 -50.16
CA ARG A 324 -15.80 -7.18 -51.48
C ARG A 324 -15.29 -8.49 -52.08
N GLU A 325 -14.50 -9.24 -51.28
CA GLU A 325 -13.97 -10.54 -51.74
C GLU A 325 -15.07 -11.59 -51.87
N ALA A 326 -16.12 -11.56 -51.05
CA ALA A 326 -17.27 -12.44 -51.16
C ALA A 326 -18.06 -12.18 -52.47
N GLU A 327 -18.25 -10.90 -52.83
CA GLU A 327 -18.88 -10.50 -54.10
C GLU A 327 -18.03 -10.90 -55.32
N ALA A 328 -16.73 -10.57 -55.29
CA ALA A 328 -15.80 -10.84 -56.39
C ALA A 328 -15.65 -12.33 -56.70
N THR A 329 -15.69 -13.18 -55.68
CA THR A 329 -15.51 -14.64 -55.80
C THR A 329 -16.84 -15.40 -55.90
N GLY A 330 -17.97 -14.77 -55.57
CA GLY A 330 -19.27 -15.42 -55.42
C GLY A 330 -19.29 -16.47 -54.28
N ILE A 331 -18.48 -16.29 -53.25
CA ILE A 331 -18.41 -17.16 -52.07
C ILE A 331 -19.19 -16.49 -50.92
N SER A 332 -20.47 -16.74 -50.80
CA SER A 332 -21.33 -16.13 -49.79
C SER A 332 -21.01 -16.55 -48.35
N SER A 333 -20.28 -17.66 -48.14
CA SER A 333 -19.87 -18.16 -46.84
C SER A 333 -18.45 -17.73 -46.43
N LEU A 334 -17.83 -16.80 -47.15
CA LEU A 334 -16.51 -16.30 -46.89
C LEU A 334 -16.46 -15.63 -45.48
N LYS A 335 -15.48 -15.98 -44.69
CA LYS A 335 -15.24 -15.36 -43.36
C LYS A 335 -13.79 -14.93 -43.25
N ILE A 336 -13.54 -13.77 -42.61
CA ILE A 336 -12.23 -13.39 -42.14
C ILE A 336 -12.11 -13.82 -40.69
N GLY A 337 -11.03 -14.52 -40.35
CA GLY A 337 -10.69 -14.94 -39.01
C GLY A 337 -9.24 -14.61 -38.69
N PHE A 338 -8.88 -14.71 -37.39
CA PHE A 338 -7.52 -14.51 -36.91
C PHE A 338 -6.99 -15.78 -36.22
N ASN A 339 -5.71 -16.08 -36.45
CA ASN A 339 -5.00 -17.19 -35.81
C ASN A 339 -3.63 -16.70 -35.32
N ASN A 340 -3.27 -17.02 -34.08
CA ASN A 340 -2.00 -16.57 -33.46
C ASN A 340 -0.73 -17.07 -34.17
N VAL A 341 -0.82 -18.10 -35.05
CA VAL A 341 0.35 -18.70 -35.72
C VAL A 341 0.64 -18.04 -37.06
N PHE A 342 -0.42 -17.67 -37.83
CA PHE A 342 -0.26 -17.13 -39.18
C PHE A 342 -1.15 -15.93 -39.52
N GLY A 343 -1.74 -15.29 -38.49
CA GLY A 343 -2.43 -14.02 -38.57
C GLY A 343 -3.85 -14.08 -39.14
N TYR A 344 -4.27 -13.02 -39.82
CA TYR A 344 -5.57 -12.95 -40.44
C TYR A 344 -5.64 -13.86 -41.67
N TYR A 345 -6.80 -14.51 -41.86
CA TYR A 345 -7.05 -15.43 -42.98
C TYR A 345 -8.49 -15.33 -43.47
N LEU A 346 -8.66 -15.69 -44.75
CA LEU A 346 -9.94 -15.92 -45.37
C LEU A 346 -10.29 -17.41 -45.25
N GLU A 347 -11.43 -17.74 -44.65
CA GLU A 347 -11.90 -19.12 -44.51
C GLU A 347 -12.98 -19.41 -45.56
N VAL A 348 -12.71 -20.42 -46.36
CA VAL A 348 -13.56 -20.88 -47.44
C VAL A 348 -14.00 -22.31 -47.15
N THR A 349 -15.30 -22.58 -47.13
CA THR A 349 -15.82 -23.94 -46.96
C THR A 349 -15.48 -24.82 -48.18
N ASN A 350 -15.31 -26.12 -47.99
CA ASN A 350 -14.95 -27.07 -49.06
C ASN A 350 -15.91 -27.05 -50.23
N ALA A 351 -17.17 -26.64 -50.03
CA ALA A 351 -18.17 -26.49 -51.09
C ALA A 351 -17.82 -25.40 -52.14
N HIS A 352 -16.99 -24.43 -51.75
CA HIS A 352 -16.66 -23.29 -52.63
C HIS A 352 -15.19 -23.19 -53.01
N LYS A 353 -14.36 -24.17 -52.67
CA LYS A 353 -12.93 -24.11 -52.95
C LYS A 353 -12.55 -23.97 -54.42
N ASN A 354 -13.39 -24.40 -55.33
CA ASN A 354 -13.20 -24.24 -56.80
C ASN A 354 -13.40 -22.79 -57.29
N LYS A 355 -13.92 -21.91 -56.45
CA LYS A 355 -14.12 -20.47 -56.73
C LYS A 355 -13.00 -19.60 -56.19
N VAL A 356 -12.02 -20.19 -55.51
CA VAL A 356 -10.89 -19.45 -54.90
C VAL A 356 -9.98 -18.95 -56.03
N PRO A 357 -9.64 -17.64 -56.03
CA PRO A 357 -8.70 -17.08 -57.02
C PRO A 357 -7.30 -17.69 -56.87
N ALA A 358 -6.58 -17.84 -57.97
CA ALA A 358 -5.20 -18.35 -57.99
C ALA A 358 -4.21 -17.44 -57.25
N SER A 359 -4.57 -16.16 -57.04
CA SER A 359 -3.80 -15.18 -56.28
C SER A 359 -3.83 -15.39 -54.75
N TRP A 360 -4.77 -16.17 -54.24
CA TRP A 360 -4.86 -16.48 -52.83
C TRP A 360 -3.90 -17.60 -52.45
N ILE A 361 -3.12 -17.40 -51.41
CA ILE A 361 -2.12 -18.36 -50.93
C ILE A 361 -2.77 -19.20 -49.81
N ARG A 362 -2.89 -20.54 -50.08
CA ARG A 362 -3.42 -21.47 -49.09
C ARG A 362 -2.42 -21.66 -47.96
N LYS A 363 -2.86 -21.50 -46.71
CA LYS A 363 -2.08 -21.67 -45.48
C LYS A 363 -2.43 -22.91 -44.67
N GLN A 364 -3.71 -23.27 -44.64
CA GLN A 364 -4.17 -24.40 -43.84
C GLN A 364 -5.36 -25.08 -44.51
N THR A 365 -5.37 -26.41 -44.44
CA THR A 365 -6.52 -27.24 -44.82
C THR A 365 -7.13 -27.85 -43.56
N LEU A 366 -8.43 -27.63 -43.36
CA LEU A 366 -9.22 -28.19 -42.28
C LEU A 366 -10.18 -29.25 -42.82
N ALA A 367 -10.84 -30.00 -41.95
CA ALA A 367 -11.79 -31.03 -42.37
C ALA A 367 -12.92 -30.47 -43.24
N ASN A 368 -13.46 -29.27 -42.96
CA ASN A 368 -14.62 -28.69 -43.62
C ASN A 368 -14.34 -27.35 -44.34
N ALA A 369 -13.11 -26.83 -44.30
CA ALA A 369 -12.75 -25.54 -44.86
C ALA A 369 -11.26 -25.47 -45.21
N GLU A 370 -10.89 -24.50 -46.03
CA GLU A 370 -9.50 -24.13 -46.29
C GLU A 370 -9.29 -22.67 -45.93
N ARG A 371 -8.09 -22.35 -45.46
CA ARG A 371 -7.70 -21.01 -45.03
C ARG A 371 -6.66 -20.42 -45.96
N TYR A 372 -6.93 -19.21 -46.41
CA TYR A 372 -6.13 -18.50 -47.39
C TYR A 372 -5.68 -17.14 -46.85
N ILE A 373 -4.59 -16.62 -47.40
CA ILE A 373 -4.14 -15.24 -47.20
C ILE A 373 -4.04 -14.55 -48.57
N THR A 374 -4.29 -13.23 -48.55
CA THR A 374 -4.01 -12.35 -49.69
C THR A 374 -2.89 -11.39 -49.33
N THR A 375 -2.21 -10.82 -50.34
CA THR A 375 -1.18 -9.80 -50.14
C THR A 375 -1.76 -8.60 -49.41
N GLU A 376 -2.95 -8.15 -49.78
CA GLU A 376 -3.65 -7.03 -49.16
C GLU A 376 -3.98 -7.30 -47.68
N LEU A 377 -4.45 -8.50 -47.36
CA LEU A 377 -4.75 -8.89 -45.97
C LEU A 377 -3.48 -8.92 -45.11
N LYS A 378 -2.36 -9.33 -45.70
CA LYS A 378 -1.08 -9.37 -45.01
C LYS A 378 -0.51 -7.96 -44.76
N GLU A 379 -0.53 -7.08 -45.76
CA GLU A 379 -0.10 -5.68 -45.58
C GLU A 379 -0.94 -4.96 -44.56
N TYR A 380 -2.22 -5.26 -44.51
CA TYR A 380 -3.12 -4.69 -43.52
C TYR A 380 -2.89 -5.22 -42.13
N GLU A 381 -2.65 -6.53 -42.01
CA GLU A 381 -2.25 -7.16 -40.74
C GLU A 381 -0.99 -6.52 -40.17
N GLU A 382 0.04 -6.30 -40.97
CA GLU A 382 1.28 -5.64 -40.57
C GLU A 382 1.03 -4.22 -40.01
N LYS A 383 0.08 -3.48 -40.64
CA LYS A 383 -0.33 -2.16 -40.16
C LYS A 383 -1.06 -2.20 -38.83
N ILE A 384 -2.02 -3.13 -38.63
CA ILE A 384 -2.80 -3.26 -37.40
C ILE A 384 -1.91 -3.75 -36.26
N THR A 385 -1.17 -4.84 -36.47
CA THR A 385 -0.29 -5.42 -35.44
C THR A 385 0.77 -4.41 -35.04
N GLY A 386 1.38 -3.69 -35.97
CA GLY A 386 2.31 -2.62 -35.67
C GLY A 386 1.67 -1.43 -34.91
N ALA A 387 0.39 -1.13 -35.18
CA ALA A 387 -0.34 -0.11 -34.41
C ALA A 387 -0.66 -0.58 -32.98
N GLU A 388 -1.12 -1.81 -32.80
CA GLU A 388 -1.43 -2.37 -31.47
C GLU A 388 -0.18 -2.49 -30.58
N GLU A 389 0.95 -2.92 -31.13
CA GLU A 389 2.23 -2.97 -30.41
C GLU A 389 2.68 -1.56 -29.98
N LYS A 390 2.57 -0.57 -30.85
CA LYS A 390 2.91 0.81 -30.53
C LYS A 390 1.96 1.42 -29.51
N ILE A 391 0.65 1.16 -29.62
CA ILE A 391 -0.34 1.58 -28.62
C ILE A 391 0.07 1.09 -27.24
N LEU A 392 0.36 -0.21 -27.10
CA LEU A 392 0.76 -0.79 -25.84
C LEU A 392 2.06 -0.18 -25.31
N ALA A 393 3.06 0.02 -26.16
CA ALA A 393 4.33 0.61 -25.78
C ALA A 393 4.16 2.05 -25.26
N ILE A 394 3.39 2.89 -25.96
CA ILE A 394 3.10 4.28 -25.54
C ILE A 394 2.30 4.30 -24.24
N GLU A 395 1.29 3.44 -24.08
CA GLU A 395 0.51 3.37 -22.84
C GLU A 395 1.35 2.98 -21.63
N LEU A 396 2.26 2.02 -21.78
CA LEU A 396 3.19 1.60 -20.73
C LEU A 396 4.17 2.72 -20.38
N GLU A 397 4.70 3.43 -21.36
CA GLU A 397 5.61 4.57 -21.15
C GLU A 397 4.90 5.71 -20.39
N LEU A 398 3.68 6.07 -20.80
CA LEU A 398 2.88 7.10 -20.13
C LEU A 398 2.52 6.69 -18.70
N TYR A 399 2.19 5.42 -18.48
CA TYR A 399 1.91 4.89 -17.14
C TYR A 399 3.16 4.92 -16.25
N ASP A 400 4.30 4.48 -16.76
CA ASP A 400 5.59 4.54 -16.04
C ASP A 400 5.97 5.97 -15.67
N LYS A 401 5.77 6.92 -16.58
CA LYS A 401 5.98 8.35 -16.30
C LYS A 401 5.05 8.86 -15.20
N LEU A 402 3.79 8.47 -15.22
CA LEU A 402 2.84 8.82 -14.15
C LEU A 402 3.29 8.26 -12.80
N LEU A 403 3.80 7.02 -12.74
CA LEU A 403 4.34 6.45 -11.51
C LEU A 403 5.58 7.21 -11.00
N LEU A 404 6.44 7.70 -11.88
CA LEU A 404 7.57 8.55 -11.51
C LEU A 404 7.11 9.89 -10.91
N ASP A 405 6.09 10.52 -11.50
CA ASP A 405 5.53 11.75 -10.96
C ASP A 405 4.89 11.51 -9.58
N LEU A 406 4.20 10.38 -9.38
CA LEU A 406 3.63 9.98 -8.11
C LEU A 406 4.67 9.82 -6.99
N GLN A 407 5.90 9.42 -7.30
CA GLN A 407 6.96 9.25 -6.30
C GLN A 407 7.25 10.52 -5.52
N GLN A 408 7.07 11.70 -6.12
CA GLN A 408 7.29 12.99 -5.46
C GLN A 408 6.27 13.27 -4.34
N PHE A 409 5.12 12.58 -4.36
CA PHE A 409 4.03 12.76 -3.40
C PHE A 409 3.97 11.63 -2.34
N ILE A 410 4.96 10.73 -2.31
CA ILE A 410 4.97 9.61 -1.35
C ILE A 410 4.94 10.12 0.09
N ALA A 411 5.82 11.06 0.45
CA ALA A 411 5.91 11.57 1.82
C ALA A 411 4.61 12.22 2.30
N PRO A 412 3.99 13.19 1.59
CA PRO A 412 2.71 13.75 2.01
C PRO A 412 1.58 12.70 2.05
N MET A 413 1.54 11.73 1.13
CA MET A 413 0.55 10.66 1.17
C MET A 413 0.72 9.73 2.37
N GLN A 414 1.94 9.50 2.86
CA GLN A 414 2.18 8.73 4.08
C GLN A 414 1.74 9.50 5.33
N VAL A 415 1.98 10.81 5.40
CA VAL A 415 1.45 11.67 6.45
C VAL A 415 -0.08 11.60 6.46
N ASN A 416 -0.71 11.68 5.30
CA ASN A 416 -2.16 11.50 5.17
C ASN A 416 -2.63 10.17 5.77
N GLY A 417 -1.97 9.05 5.42
CA GLY A 417 -2.29 7.73 5.94
C GLY A 417 -2.25 7.69 7.47
N HIS A 418 -1.18 8.27 8.05
CA HIS A 418 -1.05 8.36 9.51
C HIS A 418 -2.15 9.20 10.17
N VAL A 419 -2.43 10.39 9.65
CA VAL A 419 -3.51 11.27 10.17
C VAL A 419 -4.86 10.57 10.08
N LEU A 420 -5.17 9.94 8.95
CA LEU A 420 -6.41 9.18 8.78
C LEU A 420 -6.52 8.02 9.76
N ALA A 421 -5.43 7.31 10.03
CA ALA A 421 -5.41 6.22 11.01
C ALA A 421 -5.70 6.73 12.43
N VAL A 422 -5.12 7.89 12.82
CA VAL A 422 -5.38 8.52 14.12
C VAL A 422 -6.85 8.93 14.22
N LEU A 423 -7.39 9.60 13.21
CA LEU A 423 -8.79 10.00 13.17
C LEU A 423 -9.73 8.80 13.27
N ASP A 424 -9.46 7.72 12.52
CA ASP A 424 -10.26 6.50 12.53
C ASP A 424 -10.28 5.83 13.91
N CYS A 425 -9.13 5.76 14.60
CA CYS A 425 -9.07 5.25 15.98
C CYS A 425 -9.92 6.09 16.95
N LEU A 426 -9.85 7.42 16.88
CA LEU A 426 -10.58 8.30 17.79
C LEU A 426 -12.10 8.31 17.48
N LEU A 427 -12.47 8.22 16.22
CA LEU A 427 -13.86 8.02 15.79
C LEU A 427 -14.40 6.65 16.23
N CYS A 428 -13.58 5.60 16.14
CA CYS A 428 -13.89 4.27 16.65
C CYS A 428 -14.18 4.31 18.16
N PHE A 429 -13.35 5.02 18.94
CA PHE A 429 -13.59 5.19 20.38
C PHE A 429 -14.88 5.97 20.67
N ALA A 430 -15.17 7.02 19.91
CA ALA A 430 -16.42 7.78 20.05
C ALA A 430 -17.66 6.91 19.75
N ASN A 431 -17.62 6.12 18.68
CA ASN A 431 -18.69 5.21 18.32
C ASN A 431 -18.88 4.11 19.37
N ASN A 432 -17.78 3.50 19.87
CA ASN A 432 -17.83 2.52 20.96
C ASN A 432 -18.39 3.12 22.24
N ALA A 433 -18.00 4.34 22.61
CA ALA A 433 -18.50 5.01 23.81
C ALA A 433 -20.01 5.23 23.75
N LEU A 434 -20.55 5.63 22.59
CA LEU A 434 -21.98 5.78 22.38
C LEU A 434 -22.73 4.44 22.40
N GLN A 435 -22.21 3.48 21.64
CA GLN A 435 -22.87 2.19 21.47
C GLN A 435 -22.92 1.38 22.76
N TYR A 436 -21.85 1.43 23.58
CA TYR A 436 -21.71 0.63 24.79
C TYR A 436 -21.76 1.45 26.07
N ASN A 437 -22.12 2.74 25.97
CA ASN A 437 -22.24 3.65 27.10
C ASN A 437 -20.94 3.71 27.94
N TYR A 438 -19.77 3.76 27.29
CA TYR A 438 -18.49 3.98 27.97
C TYR A 438 -18.35 5.45 28.38
N ARG A 439 -17.64 5.70 29.46
CA ARG A 439 -17.43 7.03 30.03
C ARG A 439 -15.96 7.43 29.95
N GLN A 440 -15.72 8.73 29.78
CA GLN A 440 -14.38 9.29 29.82
C GLN A 440 -13.79 9.10 31.24
N PRO A 441 -12.59 8.49 31.37
CA PRO A 441 -11.91 8.40 32.65
C PRO A 441 -11.34 9.76 33.07
N VAL A 442 -11.23 9.99 34.37
CA VAL A 442 -10.46 11.09 34.94
C VAL A 442 -9.09 10.58 35.29
N LEU A 443 -8.04 11.19 34.71
CA LEU A 443 -6.65 10.83 34.95
C LEU A 443 -6.02 11.74 35.99
N HIS A 444 -5.16 11.17 36.84
CA HIS A 444 -4.37 11.91 37.85
C HIS A 444 -3.02 11.22 38.10
N ASP A 445 -2.07 11.94 38.66
CA ASP A 445 -0.72 11.44 38.93
C ASP A 445 -0.62 10.57 40.21
N GLY A 446 -1.72 10.36 40.93
CA GLY A 446 -1.78 9.50 42.12
C GLY A 446 -1.80 8.02 41.80
N LEU A 447 -1.62 7.20 42.86
CA LEU A 447 -1.66 5.73 42.76
C LEU A 447 -3.09 5.17 42.98
N GLU A 448 -4.08 6.01 43.17
CA GLU A 448 -5.43 5.57 43.46
C GLU A 448 -6.15 5.14 42.18
N LEU A 449 -6.91 4.03 42.29
CA LEU A 449 -7.78 3.52 41.23
C LEU A 449 -9.21 3.46 41.78
N ASP A 450 -10.07 4.40 41.33
CA ASP A 450 -11.49 4.45 41.68
C ASP A 450 -12.36 3.97 40.53
N LEU A 451 -12.96 2.80 40.65
CA LEU A 451 -13.82 2.18 39.65
C LEU A 451 -15.28 2.17 40.14
N LYS A 452 -16.14 2.95 39.53
CA LYS A 452 -17.59 3.01 39.80
C LYS A 452 -18.37 2.29 38.73
N ALA A 453 -19.12 1.26 39.08
CA ALA A 453 -19.96 0.46 38.18
C ALA A 453 -19.16 -0.04 36.95
N ALA A 454 -17.94 -0.52 37.17
CA ALA A 454 -17.06 -1.01 36.13
C ALA A 454 -17.62 -2.25 35.43
N ARG A 455 -17.48 -2.29 34.10
CA ARG A 455 -17.90 -3.40 33.26
C ARG A 455 -16.71 -3.89 32.43
N HIS A 456 -16.59 -5.19 32.24
CA HIS A 456 -15.52 -5.75 31.42
C HIS A 456 -15.99 -5.84 29.96
N PRO A 457 -15.36 -5.12 29.01
CA PRO A 457 -15.85 -5.00 27.62
C PRO A 457 -16.04 -6.36 26.91
N VAL A 458 -15.13 -7.32 27.15
CA VAL A 458 -15.20 -8.65 26.53
C VAL A 458 -16.33 -9.49 27.13
N ILE A 459 -16.47 -9.47 28.45
CA ILE A 459 -17.52 -10.23 29.14
C ILE A 459 -18.90 -9.69 28.78
N GLU A 460 -19.05 -8.36 28.78
CA GLU A 460 -20.32 -7.69 28.43
C GLU A 460 -20.81 -8.05 27.02
N ARG A 461 -19.91 -8.30 26.08
CA ARG A 461 -20.28 -8.69 24.71
C ARG A 461 -20.55 -10.18 24.52
N ASN A 462 -20.20 -11.01 25.49
CA ASN A 462 -20.43 -12.45 25.44
C ASN A 462 -21.68 -12.86 26.22
N LEU A 463 -22.29 -11.93 26.94
CA LEU A 463 -23.57 -12.08 27.65
C LEU A 463 -24.73 -11.63 26.76
#